data_4d535c32608b949feef4376f03b426e1
#
_entry.id   4d535c32608b949feef4376f03b426e1
#
_cell.length_a   1.000
_cell.length_b   1.000
_cell.length_c   1.000
_cell.angle_alpha   90.00
_cell.angle_beta   90.00
_cell.angle_gamma   90.00
#
_symmetry.space_group_name_H-M   'P 1'
#
loop_
_entity.id
_entity.type
_entity.pdbx_description
1 polymer ?
#
loop_
_entity_poly.entity_id
_entity_poly.type
_entity_poly.pdbx_seq_one_letter_code
_entity_poly.pdbx_strand_id
1 'polypeptide(L)'
;NMMALNDEPGIDVAAGITVQAHNIYQMPEFYQFWKDSPVDLKFITANILQTPKYLSPAIWQGDYRDSIIKKLRAHEKEHPEMNRFATYMENNKSDYMIYARMRKYTRDIEERYKQDINLKQMVRNYIDMPLEGMDIVAEENERQSKWIEN
;
A
#
# COMPACT_ATOMS: atom_id res chain seq x y z
N ASN A 1 24.35 -1.00 -10.80
CA ASN A 1 23.43 -1.90 -11.51
C ASN A 1 23.33 -3.23 -10.73
N MET A 2 22.12 -3.66 -10.35
CA MET A 2 21.91 -4.88 -9.54
C MET A 2 22.45 -6.13 -10.24
N MET A 3 22.35 -6.23 -11.56
CA MET A 3 22.90 -7.35 -12.32
C MET A 3 24.43 -7.44 -12.17
N ALA A 4 25.15 -6.31 -12.27
CA ALA A 4 26.59 -6.31 -12.10
C ALA A 4 27.02 -6.72 -10.68
N LEU A 5 26.24 -6.36 -9.66
CA LEU A 5 26.49 -6.77 -8.27
C LEU A 5 26.22 -8.26 -8.06
N ASN A 6 25.25 -8.83 -8.78
CA ASN A 6 24.91 -10.24 -8.67
C ASN A 6 26.03 -11.18 -9.19
N ASP A 7 26.85 -10.67 -10.12
CA ASP A 7 27.97 -11.42 -10.69
C ASP A 7 29.27 -11.32 -9.86
N GLU A 8 29.28 -10.47 -8.81
CA GLU A 8 30.45 -10.28 -7.96
C GLU A 8 30.54 -11.36 -6.86
N PRO A 9 31.68 -12.08 -6.76
CA PRO A 9 31.84 -13.13 -5.75
C PRO A 9 31.70 -12.59 -4.30
N GLY A 10 30.85 -13.26 -3.52
CA GLY A 10 30.65 -12.91 -2.10
C GLY A 10 29.65 -11.76 -1.87
N ILE A 11 28.96 -11.29 -2.89
CA ILE A 11 27.87 -10.31 -2.75
C ILE A 11 26.54 -11.04 -2.88
N ASP A 12 25.72 -10.95 -1.82
CA ASP A 12 24.33 -11.39 -1.84
C ASP A 12 23.42 -10.20 -2.14
N VAL A 13 22.63 -10.29 -3.20
CA VAL A 13 21.64 -9.26 -3.54
C VAL A 13 20.28 -9.62 -2.92
N ALA A 14 19.64 -8.65 -2.28
CA ALA A 14 18.33 -8.81 -1.67
C ALA A 14 17.42 -7.63 -2.04
N ALA A 15 16.11 -7.88 -2.08
CA ALA A 15 15.10 -6.85 -2.27
C ALA A 15 14.34 -6.59 -0.98
N GLY A 16 14.22 -5.32 -0.58
CA GLY A 16 13.38 -4.88 0.53
C GLY A 16 12.21 -4.05 0.03
N ILE A 17 10.99 -4.37 0.47
CA ILE A 17 9.79 -3.60 0.14
C ILE A 17 9.00 -3.25 1.39
N THR A 18 8.48 -2.02 1.42
CA THR A 18 7.44 -1.61 2.38
C THR A 18 6.08 -1.77 1.73
N VAL A 19 5.27 -2.67 2.27
CA VAL A 19 3.91 -2.94 1.81
C VAL A 19 2.97 -1.93 2.46
N GLN A 20 2.32 -1.12 1.64
CA GLN A 20 1.46 -0.01 2.06
C GLN A 20 0.18 0.05 1.23
N ALA A 21 -0.74 0.96 1.58
CA ALA A 21 -2.02 1.13 0.91
C ALA A 21 -1.91 1.22 -0.62
N HIS A 22 -0.92 1.97 -1.13
CA HIS A 22 -0.80 2.23 -2.56
C HIS A 22 -0.23 1.06 -3.37
N ASN A 23 0.48 0.12 -2.76
CA ASN A 23 1.12 -0.97 -3.49
C ASN A 23 0.63 -2.37 -3.13
N ILE A 24 -0.17 -2.55 -2.09
CA ILE A 24 -0.65 -3.87 -1.63
C ILE A 24 -1.33 -4.68 -2.77
N TYR A 25 -2.09 -4.02 -3.63
CA TYR A 25 -2.77 -4.67 -4.75
C TYR A 25 -1.80 -5.25 -5.80
N GLN A 26 -0.59 -4.69 -5.88
CA GLN A 26 0.43 -5.05 -6.88
C GLN A 26 1.47 -6.06 -6.34
N MET A 27 1.31 -6.52 -5.10
CA MET A 27 2.29 -7.43 -4.50
C MET A 27 2.48 -8.75 -5.25
N PRO A 28 1.43 -9.42 -5.78
CA PRO A 28 1.66 -10.62 -6.58
C PRO A 28 2.54 -10.37 -7.81
N GLU A 29 2.29 -9.28 -8.55
CA GLU A 29 3.08 -8.91 -9.71
C GLU A 29 4.51 -8.52 -9.34
N PHE A 30 4.72 -7.88 -8.20
CA PHE A 30 6.06 -7.56 -7.68
C PHE A 30 6.86 -8.83 -7.40
N TYR A 31 6.28 -9.82 -6.72
CA TYR A 31 6.95 -11.07 -6.43
C TYR A 31 7.21 -11.88 -7.72
N GLN A 32 6.26 -11.89 -8.64
CA GLN A 32 6.43 -12.55 -9.94
C GLN A 32 7.54 -11.89 -10.77
N PHE A 33 7.58 -10.55 -10.79
CA PHE A 33 8.66 -9.82 -11.47
C PHE A 33 10.05 -10.25 -10.97
N TRP A 34 10.24 -10.37 -9.67
CA TRP A 34 11.53 -10.79 -9.12
C TRP A 34 11.82 -12.26 -9.36
N LYS A 35 10.81 -13.11 -9.34
CA LYS A 35 10.96 -14.53 -9.68
C LYS A 35 11.41 -14.73 -11.13
N ASP A 36 10.93 -13.89 -12.05
CA ASP A 36 11.27 -13.94 -13.49
C ASP A 36 12.52 -13.09 -13.82
N SER A 37 13.06 -12.38 -12.85
CA SER A 37 14.23 -11.52 -13.03
C SER A 37 15.49 -12.37 -13.23
N PRO A 38 16.43 -11.91 -14.09
CA PRO A 38 17.75 -12.52 -14.18
C PRO A 38 18.63 -12.26 -12.95
N VAL A 39 18.19 -11.42 -12.00
CA VAL A 39 18.89 -11.18 -10.73
C VAL A 39 18.54 -12.30 -9.76
N ASP A 40 19.55 -13.06 -9.34
CA ASP A 40 19.39 -14.10 -8.30
C ASP A 40 19.29 -13.44 -6.92
N LEU A 41 18.07 -13.11 -6.51
CA LEU A 41 17.84 -12.56 -5.19
C LEU A 41 17.98 -13.62 -4.10
N LYS A 42 18.86 -13.38 -3.14
CA LYS A 42 19.01 -14.24 -1.97
C LYS A 42 17.71 -14.35 -1.17
N PHE A 43 17.02 -13.24 -1.01
CA PHE A 43 15.70 -13.17 -0.37
C PHE A 43 14.98 -11.86 -0.70
N ILE A 44 13.67 -11.88 -0.53
CA ILE A 44 12.81 -10.69 -0.55
C ILE A 44 12.28 -10.46 0.86
N THR A 45 12.57 -9.29 1.41
CA THR A 45 12.02 -8.88 2.70
C THR A 45 10.87 -7.91 2.49
N ALA A 46 9.70 -8.23 3.01
CA ALA A 46 8.53 -7.37 2.94
C ALA A 46 8.04 -6.97 4.34
N ASN A 47 7.97 -5.67 4.60
CA ASN A 47 7.47 -5.13 5.85
C ASN A 47 6.12 -4.45 5.62
N ILE A 48 5.09 -4.85 6.39
CA ILE A 48 3.78 -4.20 6.31
C ILE A 48 3.83 -2.90 7.10
N LEU A 49 3.52 -1.80 6.44
CA LEU A 49 3.48 -0.48 7.05
C LEU A 49 2.26 -0.36 7.96
N GLN A 50 2.48 -0.19 9.25
CA GLN A 50 1.42 -0.03 10.25
C GLN A 50 1.25 1.42 10.69
N THR A 51 2.31 2.20 10.61
CA THR A 51 2.34 3.61 11.01
C THR A 51 3.09 4.42 9.95
N PRO A 52 2.53 5.53 9.47
CA PRO A 52 1.24 6.10 9.87
C PRO A 52 0.04 5.28 9.34
N LYS A 53 -1.03 5.20 10.13
CA LYS A 53 -2.20 4.35 9.84
C LYS A 53 -2.85 4.64 8.48
N TYR A 54 -2.81 5.89 8.01
CA TYR A 54 -3.40 6.26 6.71
C TYR A 54 -2.60 5.73 5.50
N LEU A 55 -1.41 5.19 5.70
CA LEU A 55 -0.64 4.49 4.67
C LEU A 55 -0.66 2.96 4.85
N SER A 56 -1.23 2.45 5.93
CA SER A 56 -1.36 1.02 6.15
C SER A 56 -2.27 0.37 5.10
N PRO A 57 -1.97 -0.86 4.63
CA PRO A 57 -2.88 -1.59 3.74
C PRO A 57 -4.27 -1.82 4.33
N ALA A 58 -4.39 -1.84 5.66
CA ALA A 58 -5.66 -2.00 6.37
C ALA A 58 -6.65 -0.83 6.17
N ILE A 59 -6.20 0.24 5.50
CA ILE A 59 -7.02 1.42 5.22
C ILE A 59 -8.19 1.13 4.27
N TRP A 60 -8.01 0.20 3.33
CA TRP A 60 -9.00 -0.11 2.33
C TRP A 60 -10.27 -0.73 2.93
N GLN A 61 -11.42 -0.38 2.36
CA GLN A 61 -12.74 -0.79 2.85
C GLN A 61 -13.62 -1.31 1.70
N GLY A 62 -14.75 -1.94 2.04
CA GLY A 62 -15.76 -2.40 1.07
C GLY A 62 -15.21 -3.34 0.02
N ASP A 63 -15.85 -3.35 -1.13
CA ASP A 63 -15.56 -4.28 -2.24
C ASP A 63 -14.10 -4.22 -2.74
N TYR A 64 -13.48 -3.03 -2.66
CA TYR A 64 -12.09 -2.90 -3.05
C TYR A 64 -11.15 -3.67 -2.12
N ARG A 65 -11.36 -3.56 -0.80
CA ARG A 65 -10.64 -4.37 0.19
C ARG A 65 -10.80 -5.86 -0.11
N ASP A 66 -12.03 -6.29 -0.34
CA ASP A 66 -12.34 -7.70 -0.61
C ASP A 66 -11.68 -8.17 -1.91
N SER A 67 -11.62 -7.31 -2.92
CA SER A 67 -10.91 -7.60 -4.17
C SER A 67 -9.40 -7.77 -3.96
N ILE A 68 -8.79 -6.96 -3.09
CA ILE A 68 -7.37 -7.11 -2.73
C ILE A 68 -7.13 -8.45 -2.03
N ILE A 69 -7.92 -8.75 -1.00
CA ILE A 69 -7.81 -10.00 -0.23
C ILE A 69 -7.97 -11.20 -1.15
N LYS A 70 -9.01 -11.20 -1.99
CA LYS A 70 -9.25 -12.25 -2.99
C LYS A 70 -8.06 -12.45 -3.92
N LYS A 71 -7.48 -11.35 -4.41
CA LYS A 71 -6.31 -11.41 -5.29
C LYS A 71 -5.09 -12.01 -4.57
N LEU A 72 -4.80 -11.55 -3.35
CA LEU A 72 -3.69 -12.08 -2.55
C LEU A 72 -3.87 -13.57 -2.28
N ARG A 73 -5.08 -14.01 -1.89
CA ARG A 73 -5.41 -15.42 -1.67
C ARG A 73 -5.24 -16.27 -2.93
N ALA A 74 -5.57 -15.74 -4.09
CA ALA A 74 -5.40 -16.46 -5.35
C ALA A 74 -3.92 -16.79 -5.67
N HIS A 75 -2.98 -15.99 -5.15
CA HIS A 75 -1.55 -16.14 -5.42
C HIS A 75 -0.75 -16.72 -4.25
N GLU A 76 -1.39 -17.10 -3.13
CA GLU A 76 -0.68 -17.57 -1.93
C GLU A 76 0.07 -18.90 -2.12
N LYS A 77 -0.35 -19.72 -3.09
CA LYS A 77 0.36 -20.98 -3.41
C LYS A 77 1.68 -20.74 -4.13
N GLU A 78 1.73 -19.72 -4.99
CA GLU A 78 2.92 -19.35 -5.75
C GLU A 78 3.87 -18.45 -4.95
N HIS A 79 3.30 -17.60 -4.11
CA HIS A 79 3.98 -16.60 -3.29
C HIS A 79 3.44 -16.66 -1.86
N PRO A 80 4.01 -17.47 -0.96
CA PRO A 80 3.51 -17.68 0.41
C PRO A 80 3.34 -16.40 1.23
N GLU A 81 4.09 -15.34 0.92
CA GLU A 81 3.97 -14.04 1.57
C GLU A 81 2.58 -13.41 1.38
N MET A 82 1.90 -13.75 0.28
CA MET A 82 0.54 -13.25 0.00
C MET A 82 -0.44 -13.68 1.08
N ASN A 83 -0.25 -14.86 1.68
CA ASN A 83 -1.05 -15.31 2.83
C ASN A 83 -0.90 -14.34 4.02
N ARG A 84 0.32 -13.91 4.33
CA ARG A 84 0.57 -12.95 5.42
C ARG A 84 -0.10 -11.61 5.18
N PHE A 85 -0.04 -11.11 3.94
CA PHE A 85 -0.68 -9.84 3.58
C PHE A 85 -2.20 -9.92 3.62
N ALA A 86 -2.78 -11.00 3.09
CA ALA A 86 -4.22 -11.22 3.15
C ALA A 86 -4.70 -11.34 4.60
N THR A 87 -4.03 -12.15 5.42
CA THR A 87 -4.35 -12.33 6.85
C THR A 87 -4.24 -11.01 7.61
N TYR A 88 -3.21 -10.19 7.32
CA TYR A 88 -3.10 -8.87 7.92
C TYR A 88 -4.31 -8.00 7.58
N MET A 89 -4.72 -7.97 6.32
CA MET A 89 -5.88 -7.19 5.91
C MET A 89 -7.18 -7.73 6.51
N GLU A 90 -7.37 -9.03 6.61
CA GLU A 90 -8.55 -9.66 7.22
C GLU A 90 -8.72 -9.30 8.69
N ASN A 91 -7.61 -9.25 9.43
CA ASN A 91 -7.60 -9.02 10.87
C ASN A 91 -7.52 -7.53 11.28
N ASN A 92 -7.21 -6.64 10.36
CA ASN A 92 -7.03 -5.23 10.64
C ASN A 92 -7.96 -4.38 9.77
N LYS A 93 -8.73 -3.52 10.40
CA LYS A 93 -9.59 -2.54 9.73
C LYS A 93 -9.28 -1.15 10.27
N SER A 94 -9.23 -0.18 9.38
CA SER A 94 -9.15 1.23 9.76
C SER A 94 -10.54 1.84 9.84
N ASP A 95 -10.67 2.89 10.63
CA ASP A 95 -11.87 3.69 10.63
C ASP A 95 -11.93 4.61 9.40
N TYR A 96 -13.11 5.17 9.18
CA TYR A 96 -13.41 6.01 8.03
C TYR A 96 -12.61 7.32 8.02
N MET A 97 -12.32 7.90 9.19
CA MET A 97 -11.55 9.14 9.30
C MET A 97 -10.11 8.96 8.82
N ILE A 98 -9.52 7.80 9.11
CA ILE A 98 -8.18 7.48 8.65
C ILE A 98 -8.17 7.29 7.12
N TYR A 99 -9.24 6.73 6.56
CA TYR A 99 -9.41 6.63 5.10
C TYR A 99 -9.48 8.01 4.42
N ALA A 100 -10.22 8.94 5.01
CA ALA A 100 -10.28 10.33 4.51
C ALA A 100 -8.89 11.01 4.52
N ARG A 101 -8.09 10.75 5.56
CA ARG A 101 -6.68 11.20 5.62
C ARG A 101 -5.83 10.65 4.50
N MET A 102 -5.95 9.38 4.18
CA MET A 102 -5.22 8.76 3.08
C MET A 102 -5.56 9.42 1.75
N ARG A 103 -6.85 9.67 1.50
CA ARG A 103 -7.30 10.37 0.29
C ARG A 103 -6.70 11.78 0.17
N LYS A 104 -6.75 12.54 1.26
CA LYS A 104 -6.14 13.88 1.31
C LYS A 104 -4.65 13.81 1.04
N TYR A 105 -3.93 12.93 1.73
CA TYR A 105 -2.49 12.74 1.55
C TYR A 105 -2.13 12.40 0.10
N THR A 106 -2.88 11.52 -0.54
CA THR A 106 -2.65 11.15 -1.95
C THR A 106 -2.79 12.34 -2.87
N ARG A 107 -3.86 13.13 -2.70
CA ARG A 107 -4.08 14.35 -3.50
C ARG A 107 -3.01 15.41 -3.26
N ASP A 108 -2.62 15.62 -2.01
CA ASP A 108 -1.58 16.61 -1.65
C ASP A 108 -0.22 16.23 -2.30
N ILE A 109 0.11 14.95 -2.40
CA ILE A 109 1.31 14.48 -3.10
C ILE A 109 1.21 14.73 -4.60
N GLU A 110 0.09 14.37 -5.21
CA GLU A 110 -0.13 14.57 -6.64
C GLU A 110 -0.04 16.05 -7.02
N GLU A 111 -0.67 16.92 -6.23
CA GLU A 111 -0.63 18.36 -6.44
C GLU A 111 0.79 18.91 -6.27
N ARG A 112 1.47 18.53 -5.18
CA ARG A 112 2.82 19.03 -4.86
C ARG A 112 3.87 18.64 -5.89
N TYR A 113 3.83 17.41 -6.35
CA TYR A 113 4.84 16.89 -7.27
C TYR A 113 4.40 16.95 -8.72
N LYS A 114 3.17 17.41 -9.00
CA LYS A 114 2.55 17.43 -10.34
C LYS A 114 2.69 16.05 -11.02
N GLN A 115 2.65 15.02 -10.23
CA GLN A 115 2.76 13.63 -10.66
C GLN A 115 1.43 12.95 -10.42
N ASP A 116 0.91 12.34 -11.46
CA ASP A 116 -0.13 11.35 -11.30
C ASP A 116 0.51 10.11 -10.63
N ILE A 117 0.13 9.85 -9.39
CA ILE A 117 0.45 8.57 -8.78
C ILE A 117 -0.31 7.55 -9.61
N ASN A 118 0.41 6.80 -10.46
CA ASN A 118 -0.17 5.88 -11.44
C ASN A 118 -0.92 4.73 -10.74
N LEU A 119 -2.01 5.11 -10.07
CA LEU A 119 -2.94 4.18 -9.47
C LEU A 119 -3.84 3.64 -10.57
N LYS A 120 -4.05 2.33 -10.61
CA LYS A 120 -5.04 1.73 -11.51
C LYS A 120 -6.37 2.47 -11.35
N GLN A 121 -7.11 2.69 -12.44
CA GLN A 121 -8.38 3.43 -12.44
C GLN A 121 -9.36 2.96 -11.36
N MET A 122 -9.30 1.67 -11.02
CA MET A 122 -10.11 1.10 -9.95
C MET A 122 -9.79 1.75 -8.59
N VAL A 123 -8.51 1.96 -8.27
CA VAL A 123 -8.08 2.64 -7.02
C VAL A 123 -8.48 4.12 -7.06
N ARG A 124 -8.36 4.78 -8.23
CA ARG A 124 -8.84 6.13 -8.42
C ARG A 124 -10.30 6.28 -8.08
N ASN A 125 -11.14 5.40 -8.61
CA ASN A 125 -12.58 5.44 -8.35
C ASN A 125 -12.89 5.40 -6.85
N TYR A 126 -12.14 4.62 -6.06
CA TYR A 126 -12.31 4.60 -4.60
C TYR A 126 -11.78 5.86 -3.91
N ILE A 127 -10.64 6.41 -4.36
CA ILE A 127 -10.10 7.66 -3.81
C ILE A 127 -11.01 8.84 -4.10
N ASP A 128 -11.63 8.87 -5.28
CA ASP A 128 -12.46 9.97 -5.75
C ASP A 128 -13.95 9.82 -5.40
N MET A 129 -14.35 8.66 -4.85
CA MET A 129 -15.73 8.40 -4.43
C MET A 129 -16.19 9.46 -3.43
N PRO A 130 -17.38 10.06 -3.59
CA PRO A 130 -17.93 10.99 -2.61
C PRO A 130 -18.02 10.33 -1.23
N LEU A 131 -17.65 11.06 -0.20
CA LEU A 131 -17.82 10.64 1.18
C LEU A 131 -19.23 11.09 1.61
N GLU A 132 -20.23 10.26 1.36
CA GLU A 132 -21.62 10.60 1.70
C GLU A 132 -21.78 10.85 3.20
N GLY A 133 -22.32 12.03 3.54
CA GLY A 133 -22.89 12.33 4.84
C GLY A 133 -21.96 12.85 5.93
N MET A 134 -20.66 13.12 5.66
CA MET A 134 -19.77 13.72 6.65
C MET A 134 -19.08 14.96 6.11
N ASP A 135 -19.19 16.06 6.83
CA ASP A 135 -18.37 17.26 6.63
C ASP A 135 -16.97 17.05 7.24
N ILE A 136 -16.24 16.11 6.64
CA ILE A 136 -14.96 15.59 7.12
C ILE A 136 -13.89 16.68 7.16
N VAL A 137 -14.01 17.68 6.29
CA VAL A 137 -13.07 18.80 6.23
C VAL A 137 -13.22 19.69 7.47
N ALA A 138 -14.45 19.91 7.94
CA ALA A 138 -14.69 20.70 9.14
C ALA A 138 -14.18 20.00 10.42
N GLU A 139 -14.45 18.71 10.56
CA GLU A 139 -13.96 17.93 11.71
C GLU A 139 -12.44 17.74 11.73
N GLU A 140 -11.82 17.61 10.57
CA GLU A 140 -10.36 17.47 10.49
C GLU A 140 -9.65 18.79 10.77
N ASN A 141 -10.21 19.91 10.32
CA ASN A 141 -9.69 21.23 10.64
C ASN A 141 -9.84 21.53 12.14
N GLU A 142 -10.93 21.13 12.76
CA GLU A 142 -11.15 21.30 14.21
C GLU A 142 -10.19 20.45 15.04
N ARG A 143 -9.85 19.24 14.60
CA ARG A 143 -8.84 18.40 15.26
C ARG A 143 -7.42 18.94 15.08
N GLN A 144 -7.06 19.44 13.90
CA GLN A 144 -5.75 20.01 13.65
C GLN A 144 -5.49 21.27 14.44
N SER A 145 -6.50 22.14 14.63
CA SER A 145 -6.38 23.31 15.49
C SER A 145 -6.10 22.95 16.96
N LYS A 146 -6.72 21.88 17.48
CA LYS A 146 -6.48 21.39 18.85
C LYS A 146 -5.09 20.77 19.08
N TRP A 147 -4.39 20.35 18.00
CA TRP A 147 -3.02 19.83 18.10
C TRP A 147 -1.94 20.92 18.06
N ILE A 148 -2.29 22.10 17.59
CA ILE A 148 -1.36 23.25 17.52
C ILE A 148 -1.40 24.06 18.80
N GLU A 149 -2.46 23.94 19.61
CA GLU A 149 -2.66 24.66 20.87
C GLU A 149 -2.15 23.92 22.14
N ASN A 150 -1.62 22.71 21.99
CA ASN A 150 -0.98 21.91 23.04
C ASN A 150 0.50 21.67 22.71
#